data_5e7d1c36386ce0535c8b1ea4edf43f3c
#
_entry.id   5e7d1c36386ce0535c8b1ea4edf43f3c
#
_cell.length_a   1.000
_cell.length_b   1.000
_cell.length_c   1.000
_cell.angle_alpha   90.00
_cell.angle_beta   90.00
_cell.angle_gamma   90.00
#
_symmetry.space_group_name_H-M   'P 1'
#
loop_
_entity.id
_entity.type
_entity.pdbx_description
1 polymer ?
#
loop_
_entity_poly.entity_id
_entity_poly.type
_entity_poly.pdbx_seq_one_letter_code
_entity_poly.pdbx_strand_id
1 'polypeptide(L)'
;RFESRGLGDVYKRQTKDEPIEEEVYLGDIPVMLGGGEFIINGAERVVVNQLHRSPGIDFVLEAEGTSDRRMPSCRVIPERGSWIEVNVTKKDALSVRIDQSGKFSAMTLLRAMDPKFSEDADLIRAFYTSEKQKIVDGRSAAKIEGKVAVDDVVYPSNSDRAGEIIVEAGQKITKNAAELICTAGVKL
;
A
#
# COMPACT_ATOMS: atom_id res chain seq x y z
N ARG A 1 19.65 4.79 24.51
CA ARG A 1 18.47 5.41 25.13
C ARG A 1 17.26 4.60 24.75
N PHE A 2 16.70 3.84 25.66
CA PHE A 2 15.46 3.09 25.43
C PHE A 2 14.32 3.83 26.11
N GLU A 3 13.35 4.33 25.33
CA GLU A 3 12.09 4.82 25.89
C GLU A 3 11.14 3.63 26.06
N SER A 4 10.92 3.20 27.28
CA SER A 4 9.88 2.22 27.59
C SER A 4 8.54 2.95 27.72
N ARG A 5 7.66 2.82 26.73
CA ARG A 5 6.29 3.31 26.78
C ARG A 5 5.35 2.22 27.26
N GLY A 6 5.23 2.04 28.56
CA GLY A 6 4.19 1.20 29.13
C GLY A 6 2.87 1.94 29.29
N LEU A 7 1.75 1.25 29.10
CA LEU A 7 0.37 1.80 29.25
C LEU A 7 0.09 2.38 30.65
N GLY A 8 0.85 2.02 31.69
CA GLY A 8 0.76 2.57 33.04
C GLY A 8 1.37 3.96 33.23
N ASP A 9 2.23 4.41 32.32
CA ASP A 9 2.95 5.68 32.43
C ASP A 9 2.15 6.89 31.90
N VAL A 10 1.11 6.64 31.13
CA VAL A 10 0.33 7.71 30.45
C VAL A 10 -0.33 8.63 31.47
N TYR A 11 -0.82 8.11 32.60
CA TYR A 11 -1.48 8.91 33.63
C TYR A 11 -0.55 9.75 34.49
N LYS A 12 0.69 9.36 34.68
CA LYS A 12 1.67 10.11 35.49
C LYS A 12 2.38 11.20 34.69
N ARG A 13 2.40 11.10 33.34
CA ARG A 13 3.07 12.07 32.47
C ARG A 13 2.25 13.32 32.13
N GLN A 14 0.96 13.33 32.43
CA GLN A 14 0.08 14.46 32.14
C GLN A 14 0.37 15.73 32.95
N THR A 15 1.25 15.67 33.95
CA THR A 15 1.56 16.78 34.83
C THR A 15 3.00 17.33 34.74
N LYS A 16 3.85 16.77 33.86
CA LYS A 16 5.24 17.26 33.68
C LYS A 16 5.62 17.23 32.21
N ASP A 17 5.92 18.39 31.65
CA ASP A 17 6.40 18.60 30.27
C ASP A 17 7.87 18.17 30.06
N GLU A 18 8.59 17.81 31.09
CA GLU A 18 9.98 17.39 31.00
C GLU A 18 10.13 15.88 31.01
N PRO A 19 10.99 15.31 30.12
CA PRO A 19 11.28 13.88 30.11
C PRO A 19 11.95 13.47 31.42
N ILE A 20 11.45 12.40 32.05
CA ILE A 20 12.07 11.82 33.24
C ILE A 20 13.19 10.89 32.78
N GLU A 21 14.44 11.18 33.17
CA GLU A 21 15.58 10.29 32.95
C GLU A 21 15.78 9.41 34.21
N GLU A 22 15.78 8.10 33.99
CA GLU A 22 15.97 7.10 35.04
C GLU A 22 16.92 6.01 34.56
N GLU A 23 17.84 5.62 35.41
CA GLU A 23 18.71 4.48 35.17
C GLU A 23 17.97 3.19 35.58
N VAL A 24 17.81 2.29 34.60
CA VAL A 24 17.16 0.98 34.81
C VAL A 24 18.17 -0.12 34.63
N TYR A 25 18.28 -1.01 35.64
CA TYR A 25 19.11 -2.20 35.56
C TYR A 25 18.50 -3.20 34.57
N LEU A 26 19.22 -3.50 33.47
CA LEU A 26 18.76 -4.40 32.42
C LEU A 26 19.29 -5.84 32.57
N GLY A 27 20.18 -6.08 33.51
CA GLY A 27 20.84 -7.36 33.72
C GLY A 27 22.34 -7.33 33.43
N ASP A 28 23.02 -8.44 33.70
CA ASP A 28 24.44 -8.60 33.45
C ASP A 28 24.68 -9.02 31.99
N ILE A 29 25.67 -8.40 31.35
CA ILE A 29 26.11 -8.75 30.00
C ILE A 29 27.45 -9.47 30.12
N PRO A 30 27.61 -10.68 29.53
CA PRO A 30 28.88 -11.40 29.50
C PRO A 30 29.99 -10.58 28.86
N VAL A 31 31.18 -10.62 29.44
CA VAL A 31 32.37 -9.97 28.87
C VAL A 31 32.99 -10.88 27.82
N MET A 32 33.37 -10.30 26.68
CA MET A 32 34.14 -11.00 25.65
C MET A 32 35.57 -11.17 26.13
N LEU A 33 36.11 -12.39 26.08
CA LEU A 33 37.49 -12.70 26.40
C LEU A 33 38.43 -12.46 25.19
N GLY A 34 39.72 -12.62 25.40
CA GLY A 34 40.74 -12.20 24.44
C GLY A 34 40.77 -12.93 23.11
N GLY A 35 40.15 -14.12 22.99
CA GLY A 35 40.00 -14.88 21.75
C GLY A 35 38.64 -14.63 21.04
N GLY A 36 37.78 -13.77 21.57
CA GLY A 36 36.45 -13.52 21.01
C GLY A 36 35.35 -14.43 21.58
N GLU A 37 35.71 -15.24 22.58
CA GLU A 37 34.79 -16.15 23.25
C GLU A 37 34.08 -15.49 24.44
N PHE A 38 32.93 -16.05 24.80
CA PHE A 38 32.15 -15.75 25.98
C PHE A 38 31.99 -17.01 26.83
N ILE A 39 31.99 -16.87 28.15
CA ILE A 39 31.65 -17.99 29.04
C ILE A 39 30.18 -17.89 29.41
N ILE A 40 29.35 -18.80 28.90
CA ILE A 40 27.91 -18.86 29.16
C ILE A 40 27.57 -20.17 29.81
N ASN A 41 27.07 -20.13 31.04
CA ASN A 41 26.78 -21.32 31.84
C ASN A 41 27.96 -22.32 31.95
N GLY A 42 29.18 -21.79 32.08
CA GLY A 42 30.40 -22.59 32.18
C GLY A 42 30.93 -23.15 30.87
N ALA A 43 30.32 -22.83 29.73
CA ALA A 43 30.77 -23.25 28.40
C ALA A 43 31.31 -22.08 27.61
N GLU A 44 32.43 -22.31 26.91
CA GLU A 44 32.98 -21.33 25.94
C GLU A 44 32.09 -21.28 24.72
N ARG A 45 31.68 -20.07 24.34
CA ARG A 45 30.80 -19.82 23.19
C ARG A 45 31.33 -18.66 22.37
N VAL A 46 31.15 -18.75 21.07
CA VAL A 46 31.54 -17.72 20.09
C VAL A 46 30.32 -17.31 19.29
N VAL A 47 30.21 -16.03 18.99
CA VAL A 47 29.16 -15.52 18.10
C VAL A 47 29.54 -15.91 16.67
N VAL A 48 28.62 -16.62 16.01
CA VAL A 48 28.79 -17.08 14.64
C VAL A 48 28.05 -16.16 13.68
N ASN A 49 28.71 -15.72 12.63
CA ASN A 49 28.09 -14.92 11.57
C ASN A 49 27.06 -15.76 10.82
N GLN A 50 25.91 -15.14 10.52
CA GLN A 50 24.87 -15.76 9.71
C GLN A 50 24.69 -14.95 8.43
N LEU A 51 24.52 -15.66 7.31
CA LEU A 51 24.15 -15.05 6.05
C LEU A 51 22.65 -14.78 6.03
N HIS A 52 22.25 -13.54 5.77
CA HIS A 52 20.87 -13.17 5.60
C HIS A 52 20.70 -12.28 4.37
N ARG A 53 19.47 -12.09 3.93
CA ARG A 53 19.20 -11.18 2.81
C ARG A 53 19.43 -9.73 3.24
N SER A 54 20.07 -8.96 2.36
CA SER A 54 20.28 -7.54 2.59
C SER A 54 18.93 -6.79 2.60
N PRO A 55 18.81 -5.73 3.43
CA PRO A 55 17.68 -4.82 3.31
C PRO A 55 17.62 -4.21 1.91
N GLY A 56 16.41 -4.06 1.38
CA GLY A 56 16.21 -3.49 0.07
C GLY A 56 14.91 -3.95 -0.58
N ILE A 57 14.80 -3.70 -1.87
CA ILE A 57 13.65 -4.11 -2.69
C ILE A 57 14.13 -5.03 -3.80
N ASP A 58 13.61 -6.25 -3.81
CA ASP A 58 13.85 -7.24 -4.85
C ASP A 58 12.68 -7.29 -5.82
N PHE A 59 12.97 -7.23 -7.12
CA PHE A 59 11.98 -7.47 -8.18
C PHE A 59 12.28 -8.81 -8.82
N VAL A 60 11.28 -9.69 -8.84
CA VAL A 60 11.41 -11.05 -9.34
C VAL A 60 10.32 -11.36 -10.35
N LEU A 61 10.65 -12.10 -11.40
CA LEU A 61 9.68 -12.68 -12.33
C LEU A 61 9.55 -14.17 -12.00
N GLU A 62 8.48 -14.54 -11.33
CA GLU A 62 8.20 -15.91 -10.94
C GLU A 62 7.40 -16.63 -12.03
N ALA A 63 7.85 -17.83 -12.42
CA ALA A 63 7.05 -18.70 -13.27
C ALA A 63 6.01 -19.42 -12.40
N GLU A 64 4.75 -19.35 -12.77
CA GLU A 64 3.68 -20.01 -12.03
C GLU A 64 3.40 -21.42 -12.59
N GLY A 65 3.95 -22.44 -11.91
CA GLY A 65 3.69 -23.84 -12.24
C GLY A 65 4.04 -24.22 -13.67
N THR A 66 3.08 -24.79 -14.40
CA THR A 66 3.23 -25.25 -15.79
C THR A 66 2.94 -24.17 -16.85
N SER A 67 2.63 -22.93 -16.44
CA SER A 67 2.34 -21.83 -17.35
C SER A 67 3.63 -21.08 -17.71
N ASP A 68 3.81 -20.77 -19.00
CA ASP A 68 4.91 -19.92 -19.48
C ASP A 68 4.76 -18.44 -19.05
N ARG A 69 3.61 -18.09 -18.46
CA ARG A 69 3.38 -16.73 -17.98
C ARG A 69 4.21 -16.45 -16.75
N ARG A 70 5.12 -15.48 -16.88
CA ARG A 70 5.91 -14.96 -15.77
C ARG A 70 5.14 -13.85 -15.08
N MET A 71 4.96 -13.99 -13.76
CA MET A 71 4.27 -13.02 -12.94
C MET A 71 5.29 -12.16 -12.21
N PRO A 72 5.23 -10.82 -12.35
CA PRO A 72 6.10 -9.95 -11.60
C PRO A 72 5.72 -9.94 -10.12
N SER A 73 6.72 -10.00 -9.27
CA SER A 73 6.60 -9.82 -7.83
C SER A 73 7.65 -8.84 -7.32
N CYS A 74 7.32 -8.17 -6.24
CA CYS A 74 8.21 -7.26 -5.55
C CYS A 74 8.24 -7.64 -4.09
N ARG A 75 9.44 -7.72 -3.51
CA ARG A 75 9.65 -8.02 -2.10
C ARG A 75 10.41 -6.89 -1.43
N VAL A 76 9.79 -6.27 -0.44
CA VAL A 76 10.42 -5.25 0.39
C VAL A 76 10.97 -5.93 1.64
N ILE A 77 12.30 -5.87 1.80
CA ILE A 77 13.04 -6.48 2.90
C ILE A 77 13.55 -5.34 3.79
N PRO A 78 13.01 -5.15 5.00
CA PRO A 78 13.50 -4.14 5.93
C PRO A 78 14.80 -4.59 6.61
N GLU A 79 15.54 -3.66 7.19
CA GLU A 79 16.66 -3.98 8.06
C GLU A 79 16.20 -4.76 9.30
N ARG A 80 15.06 -4.36 9.87
CA ARG A 80 14.40 -5.02 10.99
C ARG A 80 12.90 -4.86 10.86
N GLY A 81 12.16 -5.95 10.91
CA GLY A 81 10.69 -5.96 10.84
C GLY A 81 10.16 -6.96 9.82
N SER A 82 8.89 -6.83 9.53
CA SER A 82 8.15 -7.72 8.64
C SER A 82 8.44 -7.47 7.17
N TRP A 83 8.51 -8.54 6.39
CA TRP A 83 8.65 -8.46 4.94
C TRP A 83 7.30 -8.17 4.29
N ILE A 84 7.32 -7.38 3.24
CA ILE A 84 6.14 -7.10 2.43
C ILE A 84 6.38 -7.66 1.03
N GLU A 85 5.49 -8.54 0.60
CA GLU A 85 5.51 -9.11 -0.75
C GLU A 85 4.32 -8.58 -1.54
N VAL A 86 4.58 -7.97 -2.69
CA VAL A 86 3.54 -7.51 -3.62
C VAL A 86 3.60 -8.39 -4.85
N ASN A 87 2.52 -9.06 -5.18
CA ASN A 87 2.46 -10.02 -6.26
C ASN A 87 1.31 -9.67 -7.23
N VAL A 88 1.56 -9.81 -8.51
CA VAL A 88 0.50 -9.79 -9.52
C VAL A 88 -0.18 -11.16 -9.54
N THR A 89 -1.49 -11.19 -9.46
CA THR A 89 -2.28 -12.42 -9.50
C THR A 89 -2.61 -12.82 -10.95
N LYS A 90 -3.10 -14.06 -11.16
CA LYS A 90 -3.58 -14.53 -12.49
C LYS A 90 -4.66 -13.65 -13.11
N LYS A 91 -5.40 -12.91 -12.29
CA LYS A 91 -6.45 -11.99 -12.71
C LYS A 91 -5.94 -10.55 -12.95
N ASP A 92 -4.62 -10.38 -13.05
CA ASP A 92 -3.96 -9.07 -13.18
C ASP A 92 -4.25 -8.07 -12.04
N ALA A 93 -4.60 -8.60 -10.86
CA ALA A 93 -4.79 -7.79 -9.66
C ALA A 93 -3.54 -7.83 -8.78
N LEU A 94 -3.23 -6.72 -8.10
CA LEU A 94 -2.15 -6.64 -7.14
C LEU A 94 -2.61 -7.17 -5.78
N SER A 95 -1.88 -8.13 -5.24
CA SER A 95 -2.05 -8.68 -3.90
C SER A 95 -0.83 -8.44 -3.05
N VAL A 96 -1.04 -8.23 -1.76
CA VAL A 96 0.03 -8.05 -0.76
C VAL A 96 -0.03 -9.15 0.26
N ARG A 97 1.15 -9.57 0.71
CA ARG A 97 1.35 -10.43 1.87
C ARG A 97 2.36 -9.75 2.80
N ILE A 98 2.07 -9.74 4.08
CA ILE A 98 2.99 -9.29 5.13
C ILE A 98 3.42 -10.54 5.89
N ASP A 99 4.72 -10.86 5.85
CA ASP A 99 5.30 -12.11 6.36
C ASP A 99 4.54 -13.35 5.85
N GLN A 100 4.02 -14.17 6.78
CA GLN A 100 3.27 -15.37 6.49
C GLN A 100 1.74 -15.18 6.61
N SER A 101 1.26 -13.94 6.68
CA SER A 101 -0.17 -13.64 6.77
C SER A 101 -0.93 -13.97 5.47
N GLY A 102 -2.26 -13.93 5.53
CA GLY A 102 -3.11 -14.08 4.36
C GLY A 102 -2.89 -12.97 3.32
N LYS A 103 -3.10 -13.29 2.04
CA LYS A 103 -3.03 -12.30 0.96
C LYS A 103 -4.25 -11.38 1.00
N PHE A 104 -4.04 -10.08 0.78
CA PHE A 104 -5.08 -9.07 0.65
C PHE A 104 -4.76 -8.10 -0.50
N SER A 105 -5.70 -7.22 -0.84
CA SER A 105 -5.51 -6.27 -1.95
C SER A 105 -4.44 -5.22 -1.65
N ALA A 106 -3.58 -4.94 -2.63
CA ALA A 106 -2.60 -3.85 -2.53
C ALA A 106 -3.28 -2.49 -2.38
N MET A 107 -4.48 -2.32 -2.96
CA MET A 107 -5.24 -1.07 -2.83
C MET A 107 -5.64 -0.80 -1.38
N THR A 108 -5.98 -1.85 -0.61
CA THR A 108 -6.27 -1.73 0.82
C THR A 108 -5.03 -1.26 1.60
N LEU A 109 -3.85 -1.80 1.27
CA LEU A 109 -2.60 -1.36 1.91
C LEU A 109 -2.31 0.12 1.60
N LEU A 110 -2.41 0.53 0.34
CA LEU A 110 -2.14 1.91 -0.08
C LEU A 110 -3.07 2.91 0.63
N ARG A 111 -4.37 2.59 0.72
CA ARG A 111 -5.34 3.43 1.45
C ARG A 111 -5.03 3.53 2.94
N ALA A 112 -4.52 2.46 3.54
CA ALA A 112 -4.14 2.46 4.96
C ALA A 112 -2.85 3.25 5.23
N MET A 113 -1.96 3.32 4.24
CA MET A 113 -0.66 3.99 4.37
C MET A 113 -0.74 5.50 4.20
N ASP A 114 -1.57 5.99 3.26
CA ASP A 114 -1.62 7.41 2.91
C ASP A 114 -3.06 7.83 2.58
N PRO A 115 -3.59 8.86 3.29
CA PRO A 115 -4.90 9.46 3.00
C PRO A 115 -5.08 9.91 1.55
N LYS A 116 -3.99 10.21 0.84
CA LYS A 116 -3.99 10.56 -0.58
C LYS A 116 -4.62 9.49 -1.47
N PHE A 117 -4.57 8.22 -1.05
CA PHE A 117 -5.15 7.09 -1.78
C PHE A 117 -6.53 6.67 -1.28
N SER A 118 -7.23 7.53 -0.54
CA SER A 118 -8.55 7.23 0.03
C SER A 118 -9.59 7.00 -1.05
N GLU A 119 -9.56 7.78 -2.14
CA GLU A 119 -10.52 7.73 -3.23
C GLU A 119 -10.04 6.84 -4.39
N ASP A 120 -10.98 6.24 -5.12
CA ASP A 120 -10.69 5.42 -6.30
C ASP A 120 -10.03 6.22 -7.41
N ALA A 121 -10.44 7.47 -7.59
CA ALA A 121 -9.89 8.39 -8.56
C ALA A 121 -8.38 8.60 -8.38
N ASP A 122 -7.91 8.75 -7.16
CA ASP A 122 -6.50 8.96 -6.86
C ASP A 122 -5.66 7.71 -7.10
N LEU A 123 -6.22 6.53 -6.77
CA LEU A 123 -5.60 5.26 -7.11
C LEU A 123 -5.48 5.08 -8.62
N ILE A 124 -6.54 5.38 -9.38
CA ILE A 124 -6.51 5.28 -10.85
C ILE A 124 -5.43 6.21 -11.41
N ARG A 125 -5.35 7.46 -10.95
CA ARG A 125 -4.33 8.43 -11.39
C ARG A 125 -2.91 7.99 -11.04
N ALA A 126 -2.72 7.24 -9.96
CA ALA A 126 -1.40 6.75 -9.57
C ALA A 126 -0.89 5.61 -10.47
N PHE A 127 -1.79 4.77 -10.98
CA PHE A 127 -1.42 3.60 -11.80
C PHE A 127 -1.59 3.79 -13.30
N TYR A 128 -2.44 4.72 -13.71
CA TYR A 128 -2.80 4.92 -15.13
C TYR A 128 -2.68 6.37 -15.55
N THR A 129 -2.34 6.56 -16.80
CA THR A 129 -2.40 7.89 -17.43
C THR A 129 -3.84 8.24 -17.74
N SER A 130 -4.31 9.39 -17.25
CA SER A 130 -5.65 9.89 -17.52
C SER A 130 -5.64 10.99 -18.58
N GLU A 131 -6.66 11.04 -19.41
CA GLU A 131 -6.86 12.04 -20.45
C GLU A 131 -8.20 12.75 -20.24
N LYS A 132 -8.22 14.07 -20.39
CA LYS A 132 -9.46 14.84 -20.40
C LYS A 132 -10.09 14.77 -21.79
N GLN A 133 -11.32 14.29 -21.88
CA GLN A 133 -12.04 14.19 -23.12
C GLN A 133 -13.11 15.29 -23.22
N LYS A 134 -12.94 16.19 -24.20
CA LYS A 134 -13.97 17.21 -24.45
C LYS A 134 -15.17 16.59 -25.14
N ILE A 135 -16.33 16.73 -24.53
CA ILE A 135 -17.62 16.27 -25.07
C ILE A 135 -18.28 17.47 -25.75
N VAL A 136 -18.56 17.35 -27.05
CA VAL A 136 -19.12 18.43 -27.83
C VAL A 136 -20.52 18.10 -28.37
N ASP A 137 -20.76 16.85 -28.75
CA ASP A 137 -22.02 16.36 -29.33
C ASP A 137 -22.16 14.84 -29.19
N GLY A 138 -23.27 14.28 -29.71
CA GLY A 138 -23.55 12.84 -29.70
C GLY A 138 -22.49 11.96 -30.37
N ARG A 139 -21.61 12.50 -31.23
CA ARG A 139 -20.49 11.73 -31.84
C ARG A 139 -19.38 11.47 -30.82
N SER A 140 -19.37 12.22 -29.71
CA SER A 140 -18.41 12.00 -28.63
C SER A 140 -18.71 10.74 -27.85
N ALA A 141 -19.93 10.20 -27.88
CA ALA A 141 -20.31 8.98 -27.19
C ALA A 141 -19.43 7.80 -27.60
N ALA A 142 -19.17 7.60 -28.90
CA ALA A 142 -18.31 6.52 -29.40
C ALA A 142 -16.83 6.65 -28.95
N LYS A 143 -16.37 7.85 -28.58
CA LYS A 143 -15.00 8.06 -28.10
C LYS A 143 -14.81 7.73 -26.62
N ILE A 144 -15.87 7.81 -25.84
CA ILE A 144 -15.83 7.54 -24.40
C ILE A 144 -16.37 6.16 -24.05
N GLU A 145 -17.14 5.53 -24.95
CA GLU A 145 -17.62 4.16 -24.78
C GLU A 145 -16.46 3.20 -24.55
N GLY A 146 -16.57 2.36 -23.54
CA GLY A 146 -15.57 1.37 -23.20
C GLY A 146 -14.37 1.89 -22.42
N LYS A 147 -14.21 3.20 -22.24
CA LYS A 147 -13.21 3.79 -21.36
C LYS A 147 -13.65 3.69 -19.89
N VAL A 148 -12.71 3.87 -18.97
CA VAL A 148 -12.96 3.87 -17.53
C VAL A 148 -13.01 5.31 -17.05
N ALA A 149 -14.03 5.67 -16.27
CA ALA A 149 -14.14 6.97 -15.63
C ALA A 149 -13.13 7.09 -14.49
N VAL A 150 -12.39 8.19 -14.44
CA VAL A 150 -11.44 8.45 -13.34
C VAL A 150 -12.16 9.01 -12.13
N ASP A 151 -13.03 9.99 -12.36
CA ASP A 151 -13.87 10.62 -11.35
C ASP A 151 -15.34 10.22 -11.55
N ASP A 152 -16.17 10.44 -10.53
CA ASP A 152 -17.62 10.29 -10.66
C ASP A 152 -18.16 11.26 -11.72
N VAL A 153 -18.84 10.68 -12.69
CA VAL A 153 -19.52 11.48 -13.72
C VAL A 153 -20.94 11.76 -13.28
N VAL A 154 -21.23 13.01 -12.97
CA VAL A 154 -22.52 13.45 -12.43
C VAL A 154 -23.29 14.32 -13.43
N TYR A 155 -24.60 14.37 -13.29
CA TYR A 155 -25.44 15.30 -14.03
C TYR A 155 -25.08 16.74 -13.68
N PRO A 156 -24.97 17.63 -14.68
CA PRO A 156 -24.61 19.04 -14.46
C PRO A 156 -25.72 19.79 -13.72
N SER A 157 -25.35 20.88 -13.05
CA SER A 157 -26.22 21.67 -12.16
C SER A 157 -27.46 22.27 -12.85
N ASN A 158 -27.49 22.31 -14.17
CA ASN A 158 -28.62 22.80 -14.99
C ASN A 158 -29.59 21.70 -15.42
N SER A 159 -29.42 20.48 -14.94
CA SER A 159 -30.31 19.33 -15.20
C SER A 159 -31.29 19.14 -14.06
N ASP A 160 -32.49 18.62 -14.35
CA ASP A 160 -33.49 18.21 -13.35
C ASP A 160 -32.95 17.14 -12.38
N ARG A 161 -31.90 16.43 -12.78
CA ARG A 161 -31.23 15.37 -12.02
C ARG A 161 -29.85 15.80 -11.51
N ALA A 162 -29.63 17.10 -11.32
CA ALA A 162 -28.35 17.66 -10.91
C ALA A 162 -27.73 16.91 -9.69
N GLY A 163 -26.49 16.50 -9.83
CA GLY A 163 -25.75 15.80 -8.79
C GLY A 163 -25.97 14.29 -8.71
N GLU A 164 -26.90 13.70 -9.49
CA GLU A 164 -26.98 12.25 -9.60
C GLU A 164 -25.80 11.69 -10.37
N ILE A 165 -25.30 10.52 -9.92
CA ILE A 165 -24.15 9.85 -10.55
C ILE A 165 -24.63 9.08 -11.79
N ILE A 166 -24.01 9.32 -12.93
CA ILE A 166 -24.21 8.57 -14.18
C ILE A 166 -23.28 7.38 -14.24
N VAL A 167 -21.99 7.58 -13.86
CA VAL A 167 -20.94 6.56 -13.81
C VAL A 167 -20.06 6.86 -12.60
N GLU A 168 -19.83 5.86 -11.78
CA GLU A 168 -18.91 5.96 -10.64
C GLU A 168 -17.44 5.89 -11.07
N ALA A 169 -16.55 6.48 -10.29
CA ALA A 169 -15.11 6.37 -10.46
C ALA A 169 -14.67 4.90 -10.55
N GLY A 170 -13.79 4.58 -11.50
CA GLY A 170 -13.30 3.22 -11.73
C GLY A 170 -14.23 2.34 -12.56
N GLN A 171 -15.44 2.77 -12.88
CA GLN A 171 -16.35 1.98 -13.71
C GLN A 171 -16.13 2.23 -15.20
N LYS A 172 -16.40 1.18 -15.98
CA LYS A 172 -16.35 1.24 -17.44
C LYS A 172 -17.62 1.93 -17.97
N ILE A 173 -17.43 2.93 -18.82
CA ILE A 173 -18.51 3.66 -19.45
C ILE A 173 -19.20 2.75 -20.47
N THR A 174 -20.43 2.37 -20.20
CA THR A 174 -21.27 1.59 -21.12
C THR A 174 -21.81 2.47 -22.23
N LYS A 175 -22.31 1.86 -23.32
CA LYS A 175 -22.93 2.59 -24.42
C LYS A 175 -24.07 3.53 -23.96
N ASN A 176 -24.97 3.01 -23.12
CA ASN A 176 -26.07 3.79 -22.59
C ASN A 176 -25.58 4.94 -21.71
N ALA A 177 -24.57 4.71 -20.87
CA ALA A 177 -23.98 5.77 -20.06
C ALA A 177 -23.31 6.84 -20.92
N ALA A 178 -22.62 6.45 -21.99
CA ALA A 178 -21.98 7.39 -22.92
C ALA A 178 -23.01 8.28 -23.62
N GLU A 179 -24.14 7.72 -24.04
CA GLU A 179 -25.25 8.50 -24.61
C GLU A 179 -25.87 9.46 -23.59
N LEU A 180 -26.06 9.03 -22.33
CA LEU A 180 -26.55 9.87 -21.24
C LEU A 180 -25.60 11.03 -20.95
N ILE A 181 -24.30 10.77 -20.87
CA ILE A 181 -23.26 11.79 -20.63
C ILE A 181 -23.29 12.86 -21.72
N CYS A 182 -23.40 12.44 -22.99
CA CYS A 182 -23.47 13.37 -24.12
C CYS A 182 -24.77 14.17 -24.12
N THR A 183 -25.90 13.54 -23.82
CA THR A 183 -27.22 14.19 -23.76
C THR A 183 -27.34 15.17 -22.61
N ALA A 184 -26.76 14.82 -21.45
CA ALA A 184 -26.73 15.68 -20.28
C ALA A 184 -25.80 16.89 -20.41
N GLY A 185 -24.93 16.90 -21.43
CA GLY A 185 -23.98 18.01 -21.67
C GLY A 185 -22.88 18.11 -20.59
N VAL A 186 -22.50 16.98 -20.02
CA VAL A 186 -21.40 16.91 -19.04
C VAL A 186 -20.11 17.34 -19.69
N LYS A 187 -19.35 18.22 -19.06
CA LYS A 187 -18.01 18.60 -19.48
C LYS A 187 -17.01 17.74 -18.72
N LEU A 188 -16.39 16.80 -19.37
CA LEU A 188 -15.35 15.92 -18.81
C LEU A 188 -13.96 16.44 -19.13
#